data_cbeb752ba698c508ebb64d5c438f71ed
#
_entry.id   cbeb752ba698c508ebb64d5c438f71ed
#
_cell.length_a   1.000
_cell.length_b   1.000
_cell.length_c   1.000
_cell.angle_alpha   90.00
_cell.angle_beta   90.00
_cell.angle_gamma   90.00
#
_symmetry.space_group_name_H-M   'P 1'
#
loop_
_entity.id
_entity.type
_entity.pdbx_description
1 polymer ?
#
loop_
_entity_poly.entity_id
_entity_poly.type
_entity_poly.pdbx_seq_one_letter_code
_entity_poly.pdbx_strand_id
1 'polypeptide(L)'
;MTLLILDVSVIYLYVVVSDRKGNIMLQKLYVFFRKETVLSIAVILAILSMFWVRPDKAYFTYIDFRTLGLLFCLMAIVAGLKAVGVFDILAQKLLMGTSGTVGVIRLLVLLCFFLSMVITNDVALITFVPFALIIVHKLPKELGNYWFLKIVAMQTIAANLGSMLTPIGNPQNLYLYARAGMSAAELIILMLP
;
A
#
# COMPACT_ATOMS: atom_id res chain seq x y z
N MET A 1 1.89 4.87 18.70
CA MET A 1 1.96 3.43 18.37
C MET A 1 1.50 2.52 19.50
N THR A 2 1.85 2.78 20.76
CA THR A 2 1.41 2.00 21.94
C THR A 2 -0.10 2.08 22.21
N LEU A 3 -0.74 3.21 21.95
CA LEU A 3 -2.21 3.39 22.12
C LEU A 3 -3.03 2.58 21.10
N LEU A 4 -2.52 2.41 19.88
CA LEU A 4 -3.21 1.62 18.83
C LEU A 4 -3.17 0.11 19.10
N ILE A 5 -2.10 -0.38 19.74
CA ILE A 5 -1.96 -1.80 20.12
C ILE A 5 -2.86 -2.14 21.32
N LEU A 6 -3.00 -1.20 22.26
CA LEU A 6 -3.93 -1.35 23.40
C LEU A 6 -5.39 -1.38 22.95
N ASP A 7 -5.79 -0.56 21.97
CA ASP A 7 -7.13 -0.57 21.39
C ASP A 7 -7.46 -1.92 20.71
N VAL A 8 -6.53 -2.49 19.99
CA VAL A 8 -6.73 -3.80 19.31
C VAL A 8 -6.83 -4.94 20.33
N SER A 9 -6.02 -4.94 21.37
CA SER A 9 -6.04 -5.97 22.42
C SER A 9 -7.30 -5.89 23.27
N VAL A 10 -7.77 -4.68 23.61
CA VAL A 10 -9.00 -4.45 24.36
C VAL A 10 -10.23 -4.84 23.52
N ILE A 11 -10.22 -4.54 22.21
CA ILE A 11 -11.29 -4.94 21.29
C ILE A 11 -11.32 -6.47 21.12
N TYR A 12 -10.17 -7.12 21.01
CA TYR A 12 -10.07 -8.58 20.92
C TYR A 12 -10.59 -9.24 22.21
N LEU A 13 -10.22 -8.70 23.38
CA LEU A 13 -10.68 -9.16 24.68
C LEU A 13 -12.20 -8.94 24.84
N TYR A 14 -12.72 -7.79 24.39
CA TYR A 14 -14.15 -7.49 24.43
C TYR A 14 -14.98 -8.40 23.52
N VAL A 15 -14.45 -8.72 22.33
CA VAL A 15 -15.08 -9.64 21.38
C VAL A 15 -15.06 -11.09 21.88
N VAL A 16 -13.98 -11.50 22.56
CA VAL A 16 -13.84 -12.86 23.12
C VAL A 16 -14.67 -13.03 24.41
N VAL A 17 -14.78 -11.98 25.24
CA VAL A 17 -15.52 -12.04 26.52
C VAL A 17 -17.03 -11.84 26.34
N SER A 18 -17.47 -11.16 25.27
CA SER A 18 -18.90 -10.91 24.98
C SER A 18 -19.60 -12.07 24.26
N ASP A 19 -18.99 -13.24 24.15
CA ASP A 19 -19.52 -14.42 23.45
C ASP A 19 -20.58 -15.19 24.28
N ARG A 20 -21.59 -14.48 24.79
CA ARG A 20 -22.82 -15.09 25.28
C ARG A 20 -24.03 -14.45 24.62
N LYS A 21 -24.52 -15.09 23.56
CA LYS A 21 -25.82 -14.93 22.89
C LYS A 21 -26.01 -13.75 21.93
N GLY A 22 -26.02 -14.06 20.65
CA GLY A 22 -26.97 -13.45 19.70
C GLY A 22 -26.49 -12.30 18.83
N ASN A 23 -25.30 -11.67 19.08
CA ASN A 23 -24.88 -10.47 18.35
C ASN A 23 -23.53 -10.57 17.61
N ILE A 24 -23.04 -11.78 17.33
CA ILE A 24 -21.73 -11.98 16.71
C ILE A 24 -21.66 -11.35 15.30
N MET A 25 -22.77 -11.39 14.57
CA MET A 25 -22.80 -10.86 13.19
C MET A 25 -22.77 -9.32 13.18
N LEU A 26 -23.56 -8.68 14.05
CA LEU A 26 -23.57 -7.21 14.16
C LEU A 26 -22.27 -6.66 14.72
N GLN A 27 -21.63 -7.34 15.67
CA GLN A 27 -20.33 -6.94 16.22
C GLN A 27 -19.22 -7.10 15.19
N LYS A 28 -19.20 -8.21 14.44
CA LYS A 28 -18.25 -8.39 13.33
C LYS A 28 -18.43 -7.31 12.26
N LEU A 29 -19.67 -6.97 11.93
CA LEU A 29 -19.99 -5.92 10.98
C LEU A 29 -19.54 -4.55 11.49
N TYR A 30 -19.80 -4.22 12.77
CA TYR A 30 -19.35 -2.97 13.40
C TYR A 30 -17.84 -2.85 13.44
N VAL A 31 -17.11 -3.91 13.81
CA VAL A 31 -15.65 -3.94 13.83
C VAL A 31 -15.08 -3.80 12.41
N PHE A 32 -15.72 -4.44 11.42
CA PHE A 32 -15.35 -4.31 10.01
C PHE A 32 -15.51 -2.86 9.52
N PHE A 33 -16.67 -2.24 9.76
CA PHE A 33 -16.94 -0.85 9.37
C PHE A 33 -15.99 0.15 10.06
N ARG A 34 -15.60 -0.10 11.29
CA ARG A 34 -14.64 0.75 12.00
C ARG A 34 -13.21 0.57 11.52
N LYS A 35 -12.84 -0.64 11.11
CA LYS A 35 -11.50 -0.95 10.62
C LYS A 35 -11.29 -0.45 9.18
N GLU A 36 -12.32 -0.60 8.35
CA GLU A 36 -12.30 -0.24 6.94
C GLU A 36 -13.14 1.03 6.69
N THR A 37 -12.68 2.16 7.26
CA THR A 37 -13.43 3.44 7.24
C THR A 37 -13.70 3.93 5.81
N VAL A 38 -12.72 3.83 4.91
CA VAL A 38 -12.85 4.29 3.51
C VAL A 38 -13.91 3.44 2.78
N LEU A 39 -13.86 2.12 2.94
CA LEU A 39 -14.83 1.20 2.36
C LEU A 39 -16.23 1.46 2.92
N SER A 40 -16.33 1.72 4.22
CA SER A 40 -17.61 2.02 4.88
C SER A 40 -18.26 3.29 4.33
N ILE A 41 -17.48 4.36 4.17
CA ILE A 41 -17.96 5.61 3.56
C ILE A 41 -18.37 5.38 2.12
N ALA A 42 -17.58 4.64 1.33
CA ALA A 42 -17.91 4.32 -0.05
C ALA A 42 -19.21 3.53 -0.18
N VAL A 43 -19.44 2.54 0.69
CA VAL A 43 -20.70 1.76 0.72
C VAL A 43 -21.89 2.64 1.07
N ILE A 44 -21.76 3.51 2.07
CA ILE A 44 -22.84 4.44 2.45
C ILE A 44 -23.16 5.38 1.27
N LEU A 45 -22.15 5.97 0.64
CA LEU A 45 -22.34 6.85 -0.52
C LEU A 45 -22.97 6.10 -1.70
N ALA A 46 -22.57 4.84 -1.94
CA ALA A 46 -23.17 4.00 -2.97
C ALA A 46 -24.66 3.73 -2.70
N ILE A 47 -25.03 3.41 -1.45
CA ILE A 47 -26.43 3.22 -1.07
C ILE A 47 -27.22 4.52 -1.23
N LEU A 48 -26.68 5.66 -0.81
CA LEU A 48 -27.32 6.95 -0.97
C LEU A 48 -27.53 7.30 -2.47
N SER A 49 -26.55 7.00 -3.32
CA SER A 49 -26.66 7.26 -4.76
C SER A 49 -27.78 6.46 -5.44
N MET A 50 -28.14 5.27 -4.90
CA MET A 50 -29.23 4.47 -5.43
C MET A 50 -30.61 5.16 -5.33
N PHE A 51 -30.75 6.14 -4.44
CA PHE A 51 -31.97 6.95 -4.35
C PHE A 51 -32.12 7.93 -5.54
N TRP A 52 -30.99 8.38 -6.11
CA TRP A 52 -30.96 9.25 -7.28
C TRP A 52 -30.90 8.48 -8.59
N VAL A 53 -30.07 7.45 -8.64
CA VAL A 53 -29.85 6.63 -9.82
C VAL A 53 -30.27 5.20 -9.50
N ARG A 54 -31.39 4.76 -10.07
CA ARG A 54 -31.90 3.40 -9.83
C ARG A 54 -30.95 2.36 -10.40
N PRO A 55 -30.59 1.32 -9.62
CA PRO A 55 -29.75 0.23 -10.09
C PRO A 55 -30.43 -0.49 -11.27
N ASP A 56 -29.75 -0.57 -12.39
CA ASP A 56 -30.16 -1.31 -13.56
C ASP A 56 -29.11 -2.34 -13.98
N LYS A 57 -29.36 -3.11 -15.03
CA LYS A 57 -28.41 -4.11 -15.53
C LYS A 57 -27.12 -3.49 -16.07
N ALA A 58 -27.12 -2.20 -16.39
CA ALA A 58 -25.95 -1.49 -16.87
C ALA A 58 -24.90 -1.29 -15.77
N TYR A 59 -25.26 -1.40 -14.50
CA TYR A 59 -24.29 -1.33 -13.38
C TYR A 59 -23.15 -2.33 -13.49
N PHE A 60 -23.44 -3.53 -14.01
CA PHE A 60 -22.39 -4.54 -14.22
C PHE A 60 -21.42 -4.16 -15.34
N THR A 61 -21.82 -3.34 -16.29
CA THR A 61 -20.95 -2.88 -17.38
C THR A 61 -19.99 -1.77 -16.95
N TYR A 62 -20.29 -1.09 -15.83
CA TYR A 62 -19.38 -0.07 -15.25
C TYR A 62 -18.20 -0.67 -14.52
N ILE A 63 -18.30 -1.95 -14.14
CA ILE A 63 -17.23 -2.65 -13.44
C ILE A 63 -16.26 -3.23 -14.48
N ASP A 64 -15.04 -2.72 -14.49
CA ASP A 64 -13.97 -3.27 -15.32
C ASP A 64 -13.36 -4.53 -14.66
N PHE A 65 -14.03 -5.66 -14.87
CA PHE A 65 -13.59 -6.97 -14.35
C PHE A 65 -12.21 -7.37 -14.85
N ARG A 66 -11.81 -6.93 -16.05
CA ARG A 66 -10.48 -7.21 -16.59
C ARG A 66 -9.39 -6.53 -15.76
N THR A 67 -9.56 -5.25 -15.50
CA THR A 67 -8.61 -4.49 -14.66
C THR A 67 -8.59 -5.02 -13.23
N LEU A 68 -9.75 -5.33 -12.65
CA LEU A 68 -9.82 -5.94 -11.30
C LEU A 68 -9.12 -7.30 -11.24
N GLY A 69 -9.30 -8.15 -12.25
CA GLY A 69 -8.62 -9.44 -12.33
C GLY A 69 -7.10 -9.30 -12.44
N LEU A 70 -6.63 -8.36 -13.27
CA LEU A 70 -5.19 -8.07 -13.39
C LEU A 70 -4.60 -7.56 -12.07
N LEU A 71 -5.30 -6.64 -11.39
CA LEU A 71 -4.88 -6.14 -10.08
C LEU A 71 -4.82 -7.25 -9.04
N PHE A 72 -5.82 -8.11 -8.99
CA PHE A 72 -5.84 -9.25 -8.06
C PHE A 72 -4.66 -10.19 -8.30
N CYS A 73 -4.41 -10.57 -9.55
CA CYS A 73 -3.27 -11.43 -9.90
C CYS A 73 -1.93 -10.76 -9.54
N LEU A 74 -1.76 -9.48 -9.85
CA LEU A 74 -0.56 -8.73 -9.49
C LEU A 74 -0.34 -8.72 -7.97
N MET A 75 -1.37 -8.37 -7.20
CA MET A 75 -1.28 -8.34 -5.74
C MET A 75 -0.99 -9.72 -5.14
N ALA A 76 -1.57 -10.79 -5.69
CA ALA A 76 -1.31 -12.16 -5.25
C ALA A 76 0.16 -12.57 -5.49
N ILE A 77 0.71 -12.25 -6.67
CA ILE A 77 2.12 -12.53 -7.00
C ILE A 77 3.05 -11.75 -6.05
N VAL A 78 2.80 -10.45 -5.88
CA VAL A 78 3.63 -9.60 -5.02
C VAL A 78 3.55 -10.04 -3.56
N ALA A 79 2.36 -10.41 -3.07
CA ALA A 79 2.19 -10.97 -1.72
C ALA A 79 2.98 -12.28 -1.55
N GLY A 80 2.96 -13.15 -2.56
CA GLY A 80 3.76 -14.37 -2.57
C GLY A 80 5.27 -14.10 -2.52
N LEU A 81 5.78 -13.20 -3.35
CA LEU A 81 7.19 -12.79 -3.34
C LEU A 81 7.61 -12.19 -1.99
N LYS A 82 6.74 -11.38 -1.39
CA LYS A 82 6.96 -10.82 -0.06
C LYS A 82 7.00 -11.91 1.02
N ALA A 83 6.08 -12.86 0.98
CA ALA A 83 6.02 -13.96 1.93
C ALA A 83 7.28 -14.85 1.89
N VAL A 84 7.88 -15.02 0.72
CA VAL A 84 9.16 -15.74 0.54
C VAL A 84 10.38 -14.88 0.92
N GLY A 85 10.20 -13.59 1.21
CA GLY A 85 11.28 -12.69 1.63
C GLY A 85 12.21 -12.23 0.50
N VAL A 86 11.78 -12.31 -0.76
CA VAL A 86 12.62 -11.92 -1.92
C VAL A 86 13.11 -10.50 -1.80
N PHE A 87 12.23 -9.57 -1.37
CA PHE A 87 12.59 -8.16 -1.23
C PHE A 87 13.56 -7.90 -0.08
N ASP A 88 13.43 -8.67 1.00
CA ASP A 88 14.34 -8.58 2.16
C ASP A 88 15.74 -9.07 1.79
N ILE A 89 15.84 -10.18 1.05
CA ILE A 89 17.11 -10.72 0.55
C ILE A 89 17.78 -9.71 -0.41
N LEU A 90 17.00 -9.13 -1.32
CA LEU A 90 17.49 -8.12 -2.25
C LEU A 90 18.02 -6.88 -1.53
N ALA A 91 17.24 -6.37 -0.56
CA ALA A 91 17.64 -5.22 0.25
C ALA A 91 18.93 -5.50 1.03
N GLN A 92 19.03 -6.66 1.69
CA GLN A 92 20.22 -7.05 2.46
C GLN A 92 21.46 -7.13 1.58
N LYS A 93 21.37 -7.80 0.41
CA LYS A 93 22.51 -7.90 -0.52
C LYS A 93 23.02 -6.54 -0.99
N LEU A 94 22.09 -5.63 -1.31
CA LEU A 94 22.45 -4.29 -1.77
C LEU A 94 23.01 -3.42 -0.65
N LEU A 95 22.49 -3.57 0.57
CA LEU A 95 22.98 -2.86 1.74
C LEU A 95 24.37 -3.30 2.18
N MET A 96 24.72 -4.58 2.02
CA MET A 96 26.07 -5.11 2.34
C MET A 96 27.18 -4.46 1.50
N GLY A 97 26.88 -4.04 0.28
CA GLY A 97 27.83 -3.36 -0.62
C GLY A 97 27.99 -1.85 -0.35
N THR A 98 27.25 -1.30 0.60
CA THR A 98 27.18 0.15 0.78
C THR A 98 27.78 0.56 2.12
N SER A 99 28.78 1.44 2.08
CA SER A 99 29.43 1.99 3.27
C SER A 99 28.88 3.38 3.61
N GLY A 100 28.68 3.59 4.93
CA GLY A 100 28.26 4.87 5.49
C GLY A 100 26.75 5.12 5.45
N THR A 101 26.25 5.87 6.44
CA THR A 101 24.83 6.15 6.65
C THR A 101 24.18 6.86 5.47
N VAL A 102 24.88 7.81 4.85
CA VAL A 102 24.36 8.56 3.69
C VAL A 102 24.21 7.65 2.46
N GLY A 103 25.18 6.75 2.24
CA GLY A 103 25.10 5.77 1.16
C GLY A 103 23.91 4.84 1.30
N VAL A 104 23.67 4.33 2.50
CA VAL A 104 22.53 3.47 2.81
C VAL A 104 21.19 4.20 2.60
N ILE A 105 21.07 5.45 3.04
CA ILE A 105 19.86 6.28 2.84
C ILE A 105 19.59 6.46 1.34
N ARG A 106 20.60 6.85 0.56
CA ARG A 106 20.47 7.00 -0.89
C ARG A 106 20.02 5.71 -1.55
N LEU A 107 20.64 4.59 -1.16
CA LEU A 107 20.26 3.28 -1.69
C LEU A 107 18.82 2.92 -1.38
N LEU A 108 18.34 3.13 -0.14
CA LEU A 108 16.95 2.85 0.24
C LEU A 108 15.95 3.70 -0.56
N VAL A 109 16.27 4.97 -0.82
CA VAL A 109 15.44 5.85 -1.65
C VAL A 109 15.41 5.36 -3.10
N LEU A 110 16.56 4.99 -3.66
CA LEU A 110 16.64 4.43 -5.02
C LEU A 110 15.93 3.08 -5.13
N LEU A 111 16.04 2.22 -4.12
CA LEU A 111 15.29 0.96 -4.06
C LEU A 111 13.78 1.20 -4.07
N CYS A 112 13.28 2.16 -3.29
CA CYS A 112 11.87 2.54 -3.34
C CYS A 112 11.46 3.01 -4.73
N PHE A 113 12.31 3.80 -5.42
CA PHE A 113 12.04 4.30 -6.76
C PHE A 113 11.97 3.16 -7.79
N PHE A 114 13.02 2.36 -7.92
CA PHE A 114 13.09 1.33 -8.95
C PHE A 114 12.15 0.15 -8.70
N LEU A 115 12.03 -0.29 -7.45
CA LEU A 115 11.16 -1.42 -7.15
C LEU A 115 9.68 -1.06 -7.23
N SER A 116 9.30 0.17 -6.92
CA SER A 116 7.91 0.62 -7.07
C SER A 116 7.41 0.60 -8.53
N MET A 117 8.30 0.57 -9.50
CA MET A 117 7.95 0.37 -10.91
C MET A 117 7.39 -1.03 -11.19
N VAL A 118 7.73 -2.01 -10.34
CA VAL A 118 7.41 -3.44 -10.56
C VAL A 118 6.41 -3.96 -9.53
N ILE A 119 6.53 -3.52 -8.27
CA ILE A 119 5.79 -4.11 -7.14
C ILE A 119 4.71 -3.21 -6.54
N THR A 120 4.45 -2.07 -7.00
CA THR A 120 3.64 -0.99 -6.42
C THR A 120 4.35 -0.17 -5.35
N ASN A 121 3.98 1.12 -5.27
CA ASN A 121 4.53 2.07 -4.30
C ASN A 121 4.31 1.63 -2.85
N ASP A 122 3.11 1.13 -2.53
CA ASP A 122 2.75 0.74 -1.16
C ASP A 122 3.59 -0.44 -0.67
N VAL A 123 3.78 -1.46 -1.52
CA VAL A 123 4.61 -2.63 -1.17
C VAL A 123 6.07 -2.24 -1.04
N ALA A 124 6.58 -1.37 -1.91
CA ALA A 124 7.94 -0.85 -1.79
C ALA A 124 8.13 -0.12 -0.45
N LEU A 125 7.20 0.76 -0.07
CA LEU A 125 7.27 1.50 1.20
C LEU A 125 7.19 0.57 2.42
N ILE A 126 6.22 -0.34 2.47
CA ILE A 126 6.06 -1.29 3.59
C ILE A 126 7.32 -2.17 3.74
N THR A 127 8.02 -2.44 2.65
CA THR A 127 9.25 -3.24 2.68
C THR A 127 10.45 -2.42 3.15
N PHE A 128 10.67 -1.22 2.60
CA PHE A 128 11.94 -0.49 2.80
C PHE A 128 11.91 0.57 3.89
N VAL A 129 10.76 1.07 4.35
CA VAL A 129 10.68 2.00 5.48
C VAL A 129 11.18 1.37 6.80
N PRO A 130 10.92 0.10 7.12
CA PRO A 130 11.50 -0.54 8.31
C PRO A 130 13.03 -0.52 8.32
N PHE A 131 13.70 -0.62 7.17
CA PHE A 131 15.17 -0.49 7.11
C PHE A 131 15.65 0.93 7.46
N ALA A 132 14.90 1.95 7.05
CA ALA A 132 15.18 3.33 7.47
C ALA A 132 15.08 3.51 8.98
N LEU A 133 14.11 2.87 9.64
CA LEU A 133 13.98 2.85 11.09
C LEU A 133 15.22 2.26 11.77
N ILE A 134 15.75 1.14 11.27
CA ILE A 134 16.95 0.50 11.83
C ILE A 134 18.15 1.45 11.77
N ILE A 135 18.29 2.21 10.68
CA ILE A 135 19.38 3.18 10.52
C ILE A 135 19.23 4.33 11.51
N VAL A 136 18.04 4.87 11.60
CA VAL A 136 17.72 6.00 12.48
C VAL A 136 17.91 5.67 13.95
N HIS A 137 17.62 4.44 14.38
CA HIS A 137 17.85 3.99 15.76
C HIS A 137 19.33 3.97 16.18
N LYS A 138 20.26 4.00 15.21
CA LYS A 138 21.70 4.13 15.48
C LYS A 138 22.16 5.58 15.68
N LEU A 139 21.30 6.56 15.44
CA LEU A 139 21.55 7.98 15.61
C LEU A 139 21.10 8.47 17.00
N PRO A 140 21.67 9.57 17.53
CA PRO A 140 21.13 10.24 18.72
C PRO A 140 19.65 10.57 18.54
N LYS A 141 18.83 10.44 19.59
CA LYS A 141 17.37 10.51 19.51
C LYS A 141 16.82 11.76 18.82
N GLU A 142 17.37 12.92 19.12
CA GLU A 142 16.93 14.19 18.52
C GLU A 142 17.22 14.24 17.01
N LEU A 143 18.41 13.82 16.63
CA LEU A 143 18.83 13.75 15.23
C LEU A 143 18.09 12.64 14.49
N GLY A 144 17.81 11.53 15.16
CA GLY A 144 17.10 10.38 14.63
C GLY A 144 15.69 10.74 14.18
N ASN A 145 14.90 11.40 15.00
CA ASN A 145 13.52 11.79 14.65
C ASN A 145 13.46 12.74 13.45
N TYR A 146 14.37 13.72 13.40
CA TYR A 146 14.45 14.66 12.28
C TYR A 146 14.81 13.96 10.96
N TRP A 147 15.81 13.10 10.97
CA TRP A 147 16.26 12.35 9.81
C TRP A 147 15.23 11.29 9.37
N PHE A 148 14.55 10.65 10.32
CA PHE A 148 13.52 9.67 10.01
C PHE A 148 12.41 10.24 9.13
N LEU A 149 11.83 11.38 9.52
CA LEU A 149 10.78 12.04 8.73
C LEU A 149 11.27 12.40 7.32
N LYS A 150 12.49 12.90 7.19
CA LYS A 150 13.08 13.23 5.88
C LYS A 150 13.30 11.98 5.02
N ILE A 151 13.84 10.92 5.59
CA ILE A 151 14.11 9.67 4.86
C ILE A 151 12.79 9.06 4.38
N VAL A 152 11.80 8.96 5.25
CA VAL A 152 10.48 8.42 4.90
C VAL A 152 9.79 9.28 3.84
N ALA A 153 9.85 10.61 3.96
CA ALA A 153 9.32 11.51 2.94
C ALA A 153 10.00 11.31 1.58
N MET A 154 11.35 11.21 1.57
CA MET A 154 12.10 10.95 0.33
C MET A 154 11.77 9.57 -0.27
N GLN A 155 11.64 8.53 0.56
CA GLN A 155 11.22 7.20 0.10
C GLN A 155 9.80 7.24 -0.48
N THR A 156 8.88 7.96 0.17
CA THR A 156 7.49 8.11 -0.30
C THR A 156 7.42 8.83 -1.64
N ILE A 157 8.15 9.92 -1.80
CA ILE A 157 8.23 10.65 -3.07
C ILE A 157 8.85 9.75 -4.13
N ALA A 158 9.96 9.08 -3.85
CA ALA A 158 10.65 8.21 -4.77
C ALA A 158 9.76 7.02 -5.21
N ALA A 159 9.06 6.38 -4.28
CA ALA A 159 8.15 5.28 -4.58
C ALA A 159 6.97 5.72 -5.47
N ASN A 160 6.38 6.89 -5.20
CA ASN A 160 5.31 7.42 -6.02
C ASN A 160 5.80 7.80 -7.42
N LEU A 161 6.93 8.50 -7.54
CA LEU A 161 7.52 8.86 -8.84
C LEU A 161 7.90 7.62 -9.64
N GLY A 162 8.52 6.62 -9.02
CA GLY A 162 8.87 5.37 -9.68
C GLY A 162 7.63 4.62 -10.16
N SER A 163 6.61 4.48 -9.32
CA SER A 163 5.38 3.77 -9.66
C SER A 163 4.58 4.43 -10.79
N MET A 164 4.75 5.73 -11.01
CA MET A 164 4.10 6.44 -12.12
C MET A 164 4.63 6.03 -13.49
N LEU A 165 5.88 5.57 -13.58
CA LEU A 165 6.55 5.27 -14.86
C LEU A 165 6.04 4.00 -15.53
N THR A 166 5.36 3.11 -14.81
CA THR A 166 4.91 1.83 -15.38
C THR A 166 3.41 1.60 -15.18
N PRO A 167 2.76 0.85 -16.07
CA PRO A 167 1.34 0.52 -15.90
C PRO A 167 1.05 -0.26 -14.63
N ILE A 168 1.98 -1.08 -14.15
CA ILE A 168 1.83 -1.98 -13.00
C ILE A 168 2.27 -1.35 -11.67
N GLY A 169 2.93 -0.18 -11.70
CA GLY A 169 3.46 0.47 -10.51
C GLY A 169 2.40 0.96 -9.52
N ASN A 170 1.18 1.23 -9.99
CA ASN A 170 0.03 1.49 -9.12
C ASN A 170 -1.30 1.16 -9.83
N PRO A 171 -2.38 0.90 -9.05
CA PRO A 171 -3.69 0.56 -9.61
C PRO A 171 -4.27 1.63 -10.53
N GLN A 172 -4.01 2.90 -10.23
CA GLN A 172 -4.51 4.04 -11.02
C GLN A 172 -3.90 4.04 -12.43
N ASN A 173 -2.60 3.81 -12.53
CA ASN A 173 -1.92 3.72 -13.82
C ASN A 173 -2.43 2.55 -14.66
N LEU A 174 -2.64 1.39 -14.03
CA LEU A 174 -3.17 0.23 -14.72
C LEU A 174 -4.56 0.50 -15.29
N TYR A 175 -5.43 1.19 -14.52
CA TYR A 175 -6.76 1.58 -14.98
C TYR A 175 -6.68 2.58 -16.14
N LEU A 176 -5.88 3.64 -16.01
CA LEU A 176 -5.72 4.66 -17.06
C LEU A 176 -5.13 4.06 -18.33
N TYR A 177 -4.10 3.23 -18.20
CA TYR A 177 -3.48 2.48 -19.28
C TYR A 177 -4.50 1.63 -20.05
N ALA A 178 -5.30 0.83 -19.32
CA ALA A 178 -6.31 -0.02 -19.92
C ALA A 178 -7.42 0.80 -20.58
N ARG A 179 -7.85 1.91 -19.97
CA ARG A 179 -8.93 2.76 -20.47
C ARG A 179 -8.53 3.58 -21.68
N ALA A 180 -7.27 4.06 -21.72
CA ALA A 180 -6.74 4.86 -22.83
C ALA A 180 -6.34 4.02 -24.04
N GLY A 181 -6.22 2.69 -23.89
CA GLY A 181 -5.79 1.80 -24.96
C GLY A 181 -4.34 2.07 -25.42
N MET A 182 -3.52 2.68 -24.56
CA MET A 182 -2.13 3.01 -24.85
C MET A 182 -1.23 1.77 -24.78
N SER A 183 -0.10 1.80 -25.47
CA SER A 183 0.99 0.84 -25.25
C SER A 183 1.79 1.21 -24.00
N ALA A 184 2.51 0.24 -23.42
CA ALA A 184 3.35 0.50 -22.25
C ALA A 184 4.45 1.52 -22.56
N ALA A 185 4.99 1.51 -23.78
CA ALA A 185 6.00 2.48 -24.21
C ALA A 185 5.46 3.92 -24.29
N GLU A 186 4.24 4.09 -24.80
CA GLU A 186 3.57 5.40 -24.84
C GLU A 186 3.32 5.95 -23.44
N LEU A 187 2.90 5.10 -22.49
CA LEU A 187 2.71 5.51 -21.10
C LEU A 187 4.05 5.96 -20.48
N ILE A 188 5.12 5.17 -20.67
CA ILE A 188 6.45 5.52 -20.14
C ILE A 188 6.94 6.85 -20.73
N ILE A 189 6.80 7.06 -22.02
CA ILE A 189 7.20 8.32 -22.68
C ILE A 189 6.37 9.50 -22.16
N LEU A 190 5.07 9.29 -21.97
CA LEU A 190 4.18 10.33 -21.43
C LEU A 190 4.49 10.71 -19.99
N MET A 191 4.93 9.75 -19.18
CA MET A 191 5.22 9.94 -17.74
C MET A 191 6.67 10.33 -17.46
N LEU A 192 7.57 10.25 -18.44
CA LEU A 192 8.93 10.79 -18.32
C LEU A 192 8.86 12.33 -18.28
N PRO A 193 9.52 12.97 -17.27
CA PRO A 193 9.55 14.43 -17.15
C PRO A 193 10.35 15.10 -18.27
#